data_b524fb9b5349dbf1ef8f2dfbd29d1737
#
_entry.id   b524fb9b5349dbf1ef8f2dfbd29d1737
#
_cell.length_a   1.000
_cell.length_b   1.000
_cell.length_c   1.000
_cell.angle_alpha   90.00
_cell.angle_beta   90.00
_cell.angle_gamma   90.00
#
_symmetry.space_group_name_H-M   'P 1'
#
loop_
_entity.id
_entity.type
_entity.pdbx_description
1 polymer ?
#
loop_
_entity_poly.entity_id
_entity_poly.type
_entity_poly.pdbx_seq_one_letter_code
_entity_poly.pdbx_strand_id
1 'polypeptide(L)'
;MMIPAWRPDKAMNIEAPEFASYVHQLEQVSGVTITKFADMVDALKKRHDFFQANGCKLSDHGIEEFYDEEYTDSQIETIFEKAMRGQQLSNLEIRQYKNCFLTVMAEMDADADWTQQFHYGAIRNNNTKMLNQLGPDTGFDSIGEFNTAKAMAKFLNKLNMEDKLTRTILYTLNPCANEVIATMLGNFQGGEPGKIQFGSGWWFNDQKDGMERQMNALSVLGLLSRFVGMLTDSRSFLSYPRHEYFRRILCNMLGNDVEKGLLPDDRELLGRMVEDISYNNARRYFKFY
;
A
#
# COMPACT_ATOMS: atom_id res chain seq x y z
N MET A 1 -8.13 -5.87 -20.60
CA MET A 1 -8.28 -7.00 -19.66
C MET A 1 -8.42 -6.43 -18.26
N MET A 2 -9.30 -6.95 -17.43
CA MET A 2 -9.48 -6.54 -16.02
C MET A 2 -9.05 -7.71 -15.14
N ILE A 3 -8.18 -7.43 -14.18
CA ILE A 3 -7.66 -8.42 -13.21
C ILE A 3 -7.98 -7.96 -11.79
N PRO A 4 -8.14 -8.88 -10.83
CA PRO A 4 -8.40 -8.50 -9.45
C PRO A 4 -7.14 -7.96 -8.75
N ALA A 5 -7.34 -7.19 -7.68
CA ALA A 5 -6.34 -6.86 -6.67
C ALA A 5 -6.72 -7.54 -5.36
N TRP A 6 -5.72 -8.00 -4.60
CA TRP A 6 -5.91 -8.65 -3.29
C TRP A 6 -5.89 -7.63 -2.17
N ARG A 7 -6.97 -7.58 -1.38
CA ARG A 7 -7.07 -6.65 -0.24
C ARG A 7 -7.73 -7.30 0.98
N PRO A 8 -6.95 -7.98 1.83
CA PRO A 8 -7.46 -8.72 2.99
C PRO A 8 -7.63 -7.90 4.27
N ASP A 9 -7.71 -6.57 4.20
CA ASP A 9 -7.68 -5.66 5.36
C ASP A 9 -8.74 -5.95 6.42
N LYS A 10 -9.88 -6.53 6.06
CA LYS A 10 -10.89 -6.93 7.06
C LYS A 10 -10.39 -8.00 8.01
N ALA A 11 -9.46 -8.86 7.58
CA ALA A 11 -8.81 -9.83 8.44
C ALA A 11 -7.74 -9.22 9.36
N MET A 12 -7.24 -8.02 9.01
CA MET A 12 -6.30 -7.26 9.83
C MET A 12 -6.99 -6.48 10.95
N ASN A 13 -8.22 -6.04 10.73
CA ASN A 13 -8.94 -5.16 11.66
C ASN A 13 -9.53 -5.93 12.84
N ILE A 14 -8.65 -6.54 13.65
CA ILE A 14 -9.02 -7.45 14.75
C ILE A 14 -9.85 -6.77 15.85
N GLU A 15 -9.71 -5.45 16.00
CA GLU A 15 -10.46 -4.61 16.94
C GLU A 15 -11.88 -4.29 16.46
N ALA A 16 -12.20 -4.54 15.19
CA ALA A 16 -13.49 -4.18 14.63
C ALA A 16 -14.60 -5.11 15.16
N PRO A 17 -15.78 -4.57 15.49
CA PRO A 17 -16.92 -5.38 15.96
C PRO A 17 -17.30 -6.49 14.98
N GLU A 18 -17.06 -6.30 13.69
CA GLU A 18 -17.38 -7.23 12.62
C GLU A 18 -16.33 -8.32 12.40
N PHE A 19 -15.21 -8.31 13.13
CA PHE A 19 -14.08 -9.22 12.90
C PHE A 19 -14.50 -10.69 12.94
N ALA A 20 -15.17 -11.13 13.99
CA ALA A 20 -15.62 -12.53 14.12
C ALA A 20 -16.60 -12.94 13.00
N SER A 21 -17.52 -12.05 12.63
CA SER A 21 -18.44 -12.34 11.52
C SER A 21 -17.72 -12.43 10.17
N TYR A 22 -16.68 -11.61 9.95
CA TYR A 22 -15.82 -11.72 8.77
C TYR A 22 -15.05 -13.04 8.74
N VAL A 23 -14.49 -13.49 9.87
CA VAL A 23 -13.81 -14.79 9.96
C VAL A 23 -14.76 -15.94 9.58
N HIS A 24 -16.01 -15.93 10.05
CA HIS A 24 -17.02 -16.92 9.65
C HIS A 24 -17.36 -16.85 8.14
N GLN A 25 -17.40 -15.67 7.55
CA GLN A 25 -17.57 -15.55 6.10
C GLN A 25 -16.36 -16.13 5.35
N LEU A 26 -15.14 -15.90 5.87
CA LEU A 26 -13.91 -16.45 5.28
C LEU A 26 -13.92 -17.99 5.35
N GLU A 27 -14.37 -18.60 6.45
CA GLU A 27 -14.59 -20.06 6.55
C GLU A 27 -15.46 -20.58 5.41
N GLN A 28 -16.62 -19.94 5.21
CA GLN A 28 -17.58 -20.35 4.17
C GLN A 28 -16.99 -20.27 2.76
N VAL A 29 -16.29 -19.17 2.42
CA VAL A 29 -15.76 -18.98 1.06
C VAL A 29 -14.46 -19.73 0.80
N SER A 30 -13.70 -20.07 1.84
CA SER A 30 -12.45 -20.84 1.73
C SER A 30 -12.71 -22.36 1.87
N GLY A 31 -13.77 -22.74 2.59
CA GLY A 31 -14.02 -24.13 3.01
C GLY A 31 -12.95 -24.64 3.99
N VAL A 32 -12.37 -23.74 4.78
CA VAL A 32 -11.41 -24.05 5.86
C VAL A 32 -12.09 -23.72 7.17
N THR A 33 -12.17 -24.66 8.11
CA THR A 33 -12.65 -24.39 9.47
C THR A 33 -11.59 -23.58 10.22
N ILE A 34 -11.97 -22.42 10.77
CA ILE A 34 -11.05 -21.49 11.43
C ILE A 34 -11.30 -21.52 12.94
N THR A 35 -10.39 -22.15 13.66
CA THR A 35 -10.43 -22.25 15.14
C THR A 35 -9.31 -21.46 15.80
N LYS A 36 -8.23 -21.19 15.09
CA LYS A 36 -7.03 -20.47 15.54
C LYS A 36 -6.49 -19.58 14.42
N PHE A 37 -5.54 -18.72 14.74
CA PHE A 37 -4.93 -17.80 13.76
C PHE A 37 -4.30 -18.55 12.58
N ALA A 38 -3.58 -19.63 12.83
CA ALA A 38 -2.98 -20.43 11.77
C ALA A 38 -4.01 -20.95 10.75
N ASP A 39 -5.21 -21.38 11.19
CA ASP A 39 -6.28 -21.82 10.27
C ASP A 39 -6.79 -20.63 9.41
N MET A 40 -6.83 -19.42 9.98
CA MET A 40 -7.20 -18.21 9.23
C MET A 40 -6.14 -17.90 8.16
N VAL A 41 -4.86 -18.07 8.47
CA VAL A 41 -3.76 -17.92 7.49
C VAL A 41 -3.94 -18.92 6.35
N ASP A 42 -4.26 -20.17 6.64
CA ASP A 42 -4.53 -21.20 5.61
C ASP A 42 -5.74 -20.82 4.74
N ALA A 43 -6.81 -20.31 5.35
CA ALA A 43 -7.99 -19.83 4.63
C ALA A 43 -7.66 -18.65 3.72
N LEU A 44 -6.87 -17.68 4.19
CA LEU A 44 -6.40 -16.55 3.40
C LEU A 44 -5.46 -17.01 2.27
N LYS A 45 -4.55 -17.96 2.54
CA LYS A 45 -3.67 -18.54 1.50
C LYS A 45 -4.49 -19.18 0.37
N LYS A 46 -5.53 -19.93 0.72
CA LYS A 46 -6.43 -20.53 -0.27
C LYS A 46 -7.16 -19.48 -1.11
N ARG A 47 -7.53 -18.34 -0.51
CA ARG A 47 -8.12 -17.20 -1.25
C ARG A 47 -7.09 -16.48 -2.10
N HIS A 48 -5.88 -16.30 -1.60
CA HIS A 48 -4.75 -15.73 -2.34
C HIS A 48 -4.45 -16.57 -3.60
N ASP A 49 -4.39 -17.90 -3.47
CA ASP A 49 -4.20 -18.82 -4.60
C ASP A 49 -5.35 -18.72 -5.62
N PHE A 50 -6.58 -18.54 -5.17
CA PHE A 50 -7.72 -18.28 -6.05
C PHE A 50 -7.55 -16.97 -6.83
N PHE A 51 -7.11 -15.89 -6.18
CA PHE A 51 -6.82 -14.62 -6.84
C PHE A 51 -5.67 -14.78 -7.86
N GLN A 52 -4.61 -15.50 -7.49
CA GLN A 52 -3.50 -15.86 -8.39
C GLN A 52 -4.02 -16.57 -9.66
N ALA A 53 -4.86 -17.56 -9.49
CA ALA A 53 -5.45 -18.32 -10.60
C ALA A 53 -6.33 -17.45 -11.53
N ASN A 54 -6.85 -16.33 -11.02
CA ASN A 54 -7.62 -15.34 -11.78
C ASN A 54 -6.77 -14.14 -12.27
N GLY A 55 -5.44 -14.30 -12.28
CA GLY A 55 -4.51 -13.32 -12.87
C GLY A 55 -4.11 -12.17 -11.95
N CYS A 56 -4.41 -12.24 -10.66
CA CYS A 56 -3.93 -11.24 -9.68
C CYS A 56 -2.40 -11.22 -9.66
N LYS A 57 -1.83 -10.02 -9.53
CA LYS A 57 -0.39 -9.76 -9.52
C LYS A 57 0.04 -8.81 -8.41
N LEU A 58 -0.90 -8.41 -7.57
CA LEU A 58 -0.64 -7.39 -6.57
C LEU A 58 -1.60 -7.49 -5.38
N SER A 59 -1.09 -7.07 -4.23
CA SER A 59 -1.89 -6.74 -3.05
C SER A 59 -1.97 -5.24 -2.82
N ASP A 60 -2.93 -4.83 -2.00
CA ASP A 60 -3.09 -3.46 -1.54
C ASP A 60 -3.59 -3.47 -0.10
N HIS A 61 -2.97 -2.67 0.76
CA HIS A 61 -3.30 -2.53 2.17
C HIS A 61 -3.53 -1.06 2.53
N GLY A 62 -4.66 -0.77 3.18
CA GLY A 62 -4.94 0.52 3.79
C GLY A 62 -4.69 0.44 5.30
N ILE A 63 -3.59 1.03 5.77
CA ILE A 63 -3.19 1.03 7.17
C ILE A 63 -3.11 2.46 7.72
N GLU A 64 -3.22 2.63 9.02
CA GLU A 64 -2.97 3.95 9.63
C GLU A 64 -1.46 4.24 9.66
N GLU A 65 -0.69 3.27 10.14
CA GLU A 65 0.77 3.33 10.27
C GLU A 65 1.39 1.94 10.08
N PHE A 66 2.71 1.86 10.02
CA PHE A 66 3.43 0.58 10.15
C PHE A 66 3.55 0.20 11.63
N TYR A 67 3.60 -1.10 11.89
CA TYR A 67 3.67 -1.69 13.23
C TYR A 67 5.03 -2.36 13.43
N ASP A 68 5.59 -2.28 14.64
CA ASP A 68 6.91 -2.86 14.96
C ASP A 68 6.97 -3.55 16.33
N GLU A 69 5.81 -3.79 16.93
CA GLU A 69 5.68 -4.49 18.18
C GLU A 69 6.09 -5.97 18.03
N GLU A 70 7.02 -6.39 18.86
CA GLU A 70 7.47 -7.79 18.90
C GLU A 70 6.36 -8.70 19.40
N TYR A 71 6.29 -9.90 18.86
CA TYR A 71 5.28 -10.89 19.21
C TYR A 71 5.87 -12.31 19.13
N THR A 72 5.17 -13.25 19.75
CA THR A 72 5.39 -14.68 19.58
C THR A 72 4.13 -15.32 18.99
N ASP A 73 4.26 -16.48 18.34
CA ASP A 73 3.12 -17.20 17.76
C ASP A 73 2.05 -17.51 18.83
N SER A 74 2.47 -17.89 20.04
CA SER A 74 1.55 -18.15 21.16
C SER A 74 0.78 -16.90 21.59
N GLN A 75 1.40 -15.72 21.55
CA GLN A 75 0.70 -14.46 21.83
C GLN A 75 -0.34 -14.17 20.75
N ILE A 76 0.00 -14.35 19.48
CA ILE A 76 -0.93 -14.11 18.36
C ILE A 76 -2.12 -15.04 18.43
N GLU A 77 -1.92 -16.33 18.71
CA GLU A 77 -3.03 -17.27 18.89
C GLU A 77 -3.95 -16.86 20.07
N THR A 78 -3.36 -16.44 21.19
CA THR A 78 -4.15 -15.95 22.35
C THR A 78 -4.95 -14.69 22.01
N ILE A 79 -4.34 -13.74 21.27
CA ILE A 79 -5.00 -12.49 20.83
C ILE A 79 -6.17 -12.83 19.89
N PHE A 80 -5.94 -13.71 18.93
CA PHE A 80 -6.98 -14.17 18.00
C PHE A 80 -8.16 -14.82 18.72
N GLU A 81 -7.90 -15.74 19.67
CA GLU A 81 -8.95 -16.35 20.48
C GLU A 81 -9.77 -15.33 21.28
N LYS A 82 -9.12 -14.33 21.89
CA LYS A 82 -9.80 -13.24 22.59
C LYS A 82 -10.76 -12.50 21.67
N ALA A 83 -10.28 -12.12 20.47
CA ALA A 83 -11.09 -11.41 19.48
C ALA A 83 -12.30 -12.25 19.03
N MET A 84 -12.11 -13.53 18.75
CA MET A 84 -13.19 -14.45 18.37
C MET A 84 -14.25 -14.63 19.46
N ARG A 85 -13.87 -14.44 20.72
CA ARG A 85 -14.81 -14.45 21.87
C ARG A 85 -15.42 -13.09 22.17
N GLY A 86 -15.14 -12.05 21.36
CA GLY A 86 -15.61 -10.68 21.58
C GLY A 86 -15.03 -10.01 22.81
N GLN A 87 -13.87 -10.46 23.28
CA GLN A 87 -13.17 -9.87 24.42
C GLN A 87 -12.41 -8.61 23.97
N GLN A 88 -12.35 -7.63 24.86
CA GLN A 88 -11.60 -6.40 24.59
C GLN A 88 -10.10 -6.67 24.51
N LEU A 89 -9.47 -6.19 23.46
CA LEU A 89 -8.03 -6.23 23.25
C LEU A 89 -7.37 -4.94 23.74
N SER A 90 -6.17 -5.05 24.29
CA SER A 90 -5.32 -3.90 24.56
C SER A 90 -4.73 -3.35 23.25
N ASN A 91 -4.31 -2.08 23.27
CA ASN A 91 -3.66 -1.46 22.11
C ASN A 91 -2.38 -2.21 21.68
N LEU A 92 -1.63 -2.73 22.65
CA LEU A 92 -0.43 -3.55 22.36
C LEU A 92 -0.80 -4.83 21.61
N GLU A 93 -1.84 -5.56 22.05
CA GLU A 93 -2.29 -6.78 21.40
C GLU A 93 -2.76 -6.51 19.97
N ILE A 94 -3.51 -5.43 19.74
CA ILE A 94 -3.93 -5.02 18.40
C ILE A 94 -2.72 -4.78 17.49
N ARG A 95 -1.73 -4.04 17.96
CA ARG A 95 -0.53 -3.69 17.18
C ARG A 95 0.34 -4.92 16.91
N GLN A 96 0.50 -5.82 17.90
CA GLN A 96 1.21 -7.10 17.72
C GLN A 96 0.55 -7.94 16.64
N TYR A 97 -0.78 -8.06 16.69
CA TYR A 97 -1.53 -8.81 15.69
C TYR A 97 -1.39 -8.20 14.29
N LYS A 98 -1.53 -6.89 14.15
CA LYS A 98 -1.40 -6.18 12.86
C LYS A 98 0.01 -6.32 12.29
N ASN A 99 1.05 -6.27 13.11
CA ASN A 99 2.43 -6.51 12.68
C ASN A 99 2.61 -7.95 12.15
N CYS A 100 2.11 -8.94 12.90
CA CYS A 100 2.13 -10.33 12.46
C CYS A 100 1.37 -10.51 11.15
N PHE A 101 0.15 -10.02 11.08
CA PHE A 101 -0.71 -10.14 9.91
C PHE A 101 -0.05 -9.58 8.65
N LEU A 102 0.45 -8.34 8.69
CA LEU A 102 1.12 -7.73 7.54
C LEU A 102 2.37 -8.49 7.11
N THR A 103 3.14 -9.03 8.07
CA THR A 103 4.30 -9.88 7.78
C THR A 103 3.88 -11.13 7.00
N VAL A 104 2.88 -11.87 7.48
CA VAL A 104 2.40 -13.10 6.84
C VAL A 104 1.84 -12.80 5.43
N MET A 105 1.10 -11.69 5.26
CA MET A 105 0.60 -11.30 3.93
C MET A 105 1.73 -10.97 2.97
N ALA A 106 2.75 -10.24 3.44
CA ALA A 106 3.92 -9.90 2.62
C ALA A 106 4.73 -11.14 2.20
N GLU A 107 4.85 -12.14 3.08
CA GLU A 107 5.48 -13.42 2.76
C GLU A 107 4.69 -14.19 1.67
N MET A 108 3.35 -14.21 1.75
CA MET A 108 2.51 -14.81 0.71
C MET A 108 2.68 -14.11 -0.64
N ASP A 109 2.75 -12.78 -0.64
CA ASP A 109 2.97 -11.99 -1.85
C ASP A 109 4.34 -12.28 -2.47
N ALA A 110 5.38 -12.39 -1.63
CA ALA A 110 6.73 -12.71 -2.08
C ALA A 110 6.79 -14.11 -2.71
N ASP A 111 6.15 -15.11 -2.11
CA ASP A 111 6.10 -16.48 -2.61
C ASP A 111 5.36 -16.60 -3.97
N ALA A 112 4.44 -15.68 -4.23
CA ALA A 112 3.70 -15.61 -5.49
C ALA A 112 4.32 -14.62 -6.51
N ASP A 113 5.43 -13.97 -6.18
CA ASP A 113 6.06 -12.91 -6.97
C ASP A 113 5.09 -11.74 -7.27
N TRP A 114 4.24 -11.40 -6.30
CA TRP A 114 3.34 -10.26 -6.41
C TRP A 114 4.01 -8.95 -6.00
N THR A 115 3.44 -7.85 -6.45
CA THR A 115 3.75 -6.51 -5.95
C THR A 115 2.86 -6.20 -4.76
N GLN A 116 3.43 -5.77 -3.65
CA GLN A 116 2.64 -5.30 -2.50
C GLN A 116 2.54 -3.76 -2.50
N GLN A 117 1.41 -3.25 -2.04
CA GLN A 117 1.15 -1.81 -1.94
C GLN A 117 0.65 -1.47 -0.54
N PHE A 118 1.16 -0.37 0.02
CA PHE A 118 0.74 0.13 1.34
C PHE A 118 0.30 1.59 1.21
N HIS A 119 -0.97 1.83 1.51
CA HIS A 119 -1.56 3.15 1.65
C HIS A 119 -1.66 3.49 3.13
N TYR A 120 -0.90 4.47 3.63
CA TYR A 120 -0.88 4.78 5.05
C TYR A 120 -1.00 6.27 5.35
N GLY A 121 -1.33 6.60 6.61
CA GLY A 121 -1.33 7.97 7.09
C GLY A 121 -2.70 8.65 7.17
N ALA A 122 -3.80 7.89 7.10
CA ALA A 122 -5.15 8.42 7.26
C ALA A 122 -5.64 8.27 8.70
N ILE A 123 -6.21 9.35 9.28
CA ILE A 123 -7.06 9.27 10.46
C ILE A 123 -8.50 9.21 9.97
N ARG A 124 -9.19 8.12 10.32
CA ARG A 124 -10.53 7.83 9.83
C ARG A 124 -11.61 8.23 10.83
N ASN A 125 -12.78 8.61 10.29
CA ASN A 125 -14.00 8.81 11.06
C ASN A 125 -13.85 9.82 12.22
N ASN A 126 -13.15 10.92 12.00
CA ASN A 126 -12.82 11.92 13.02
C ASN A 126 -14.05 12.58 13.70
N ASN A 127 -15.21 12.52 13.06
CA ASN A 127 -16.46 13.08 13.60
C ASN A 127 -17.40 11.95 14.02
N THR A 128 -17.35 11.57 15.29
CA THR A 128 -18.17 10.49 15.84
C THR A 128 -19.68 10.73 15.65
N LYS A 129 -20.15 11.98 15.74
CA LYS A 129 -21.56 12.31 15.52
C LYS A 129 -21.99 11.94 14.10
N MET A 130 -21.17 12.30 13.13
CA MET A 130 -21.47 12.03 11.72
C MET A 130 -21.29 10.56 11.37
N LEU A 131 -20.30 9.89 11.96
CA LEU A 131 -20.15 8.44 11.86
C LEU A 131 -21.42 7.69 12.30
N ASN A 132 -22.00 8.10 13.44
CA ASN A 132 -23.23 7.49 13.97
C ASN A 132 -24.46 7.78 13.10
N GLN A 133 -24.47 8.90 12.37
CA GLN A 133 -25.59 9.32 11.52
C GLN A 133 -25.50 8.77 10.10
N LEU A 134 -24.32 8.74 9.50
CA LEU A 134 -24.10 8.48 8.08
C LEU A 134 -23.30 7.21 7.79
N GLY A 135 -22.67 6.61 8.82
CA GLY A 135 -21.77 5.50 8.65
C GLY A 135 -20.33 5.92 8.24
N PRO A 136 -19.45 4.92 8.03
CA PRO A 136 -18.07 5.15 7.63
C PRO A 136 -17.96 5.63 6.18
N ASP A 137 -16.77 6.15 5.80
CA ASP A 137 -16.42 6.58 4.44
C ASP A 137 -17.31 7.71 3.87
N THR A 138 -17.82 8.58 4.72
CA THR A 138 -18.72 9.67 4.35
C THR A 138 -18.06 11.06 4.35
N GLY A 139 -16.72 11.11 4.32
CA GLY A 139 -15.95 12.35 4.13
C GLY A 139 -15.41 12.99 5.41
N PHE A 140 -15.41 12.26 6.54
CA PHE A 140 -14.92 12.76 7.83
C PHE A 140 -13.57 12.18 8.21
N ASP A 141 -12.67 12.08 7.23
CA ASP A 141 -11.31 11.59 7.38
C ASP A 141 -10.31 12.75 7.26
N SER A 142 -9.08 12.56 7.73
CA SER A 142 -8.04 13.58 7.71
C SER A 142 -6.65 12.96 7.48
N ILE A 143 -5.70 13.81 7.10
CA ILE A 143 -4.28 13.48 7.10
C ILE A 143 -3.84 13.28 8.55
N GLY A 144 -3.20 12.14 8.81
CA GLY A 144 -2.61 11.81 10.11
C GLY A 144 -1.13 12.12 10.17
N GLU A 145 -0.65 12.35 11.38
CA GLU A 145 0.77 12.43 11.69
C GLU A 145 1.16 11.22 12.54
N PHE A 146 1.90 10.29 11.93
CA PHE A 146 2.34 9.06 12.57
C PHE A 146 3.87 8.95 12.51
N ASN A 147 4.49 8.55 13.61
CA ASN A 147 5.94 8.31 13.65
C ASN A 147 6.27 6.91 13.10
N THR A 148 6.03 6.73 11.83
CA THR A 148 6.06 5.42 11.18
C THR A 148 7.41 5.04 10.57
N ALA A 149 8.38 5.97 10.48
CA ALA A 149 9.64 5.72 9.78
C ALA A 149 10.43 4.52 10.34
N LYS A 150 10.54 4.41 11.68
CA LYS A 150 11.23 3.30 12.33
C LYS A 150 10.51 1.98 12.16
N ALA A 151 9.20 1.96 12.33
CA ALA A 151 8.38 0.77 12.16
C ALA A 151 8.42 0.27 10.70
N MET A 152 8.30 1.19 9.73
CA MET A 152 8.47 0.89 8.31
C MET A 152 9.84 0.28 8.01
N ALA A 153 10.93 0.88 8.54
CA ALA A 153 12.27 0.35 8.36
C ALA A 153 12.42 -1.06 8.93
N LYS A 154 11.89 -1.33 10.12
CA LYS A 154 11.90 -2.67 10.73
C LYS A 154 11.11 -3.68 9.91
N PHE A 155 9.92 -3.32 9.44
CA PHE A 155 9.09 -4.18 8.61
C PHE A 155 9.79 -4.55 7.30
N LEU A 156 10.29 -3.56 6.55
CA LEU A 156 11.02 -3.81 5.31
C LEU A 156 12.30 -4.60 5.53
N ASN A 157 13.05 -4.30 6.61
CA ASN A 157 14.26 -5.01 6.95
C ASN A 157 14.00 -6.48 7.31
N LYS A 158 12.95 -6.78 8.08
CA LYS A 158 12.57 -8.16 8.41
C LYS A 158 12.35 -8.96 7.13
N LEU A 159 11.52 -8.47 6.24
CA LEU A 159 11.25 -9.13 4.95
C LEU A 159 12.51 -9.26 4.09
N ASN A 160 13.38 -8.24 4.10
CA ASN A 160 14.62 -8.27 3.33
C ASN A 160 15.63 -9.30 3.86
N MET A 161 15.72 -9.44 5.19
CA MET A 161 16.61 -10.45 5.83
C MET A 161 16.18 -11.88 5.54
N GLU A 162 14.91 -12.11 5.28
CA GLU A 162 14.29 -13.41 5.00
C GLU A 162 14.13 -13.68 3.48
N ASP A 163 14.68 -12.80 2.63
CA ASP A 163 14.52 -12.83 1.17
C ASP A 163 13.04 -12.80 0.71
N LYS A 164 12.17 -12.20 1.55
CA LYS A 164 10.72 -12.06 1.32
C LYS A 164 10.28 -10.65 0.95
N LEU A 165 11.21 -9.70 0.84
CA LEU A 165 10.86 -8.35 0.37
C LEU A 165 10.68 -8.37 -1.15
N THR A 166 9.45 -8.37 -1.60
CA THR A 166 9.07 -8.27 -3.02
C THR A 166 9.01 -6.81 -3.49
N ARG A 167 8.62 -6.58 -4.75
CA ARG A 167 8.33 -5.23 -5.26
C ARG A 167 7.28 -4.56 -4.38
N THR A 168 7.59 -3.37 -3.89
CA THR A 168 6.76 -2.68 -2.89
C THR A 168 6.52 -1.23 -3.29
N ILE A 169 5.28 -0.77 -3.18
CA ILE A 169 4.93 0.63 -3.38
C ILE A 169 4.39 1.20 -2.06
N LEU A 170 4.98 2.31 -1.63
CA LEU A 170 4.60 3.02 -0.42
C LEU A 170 3.87 4.32 -0.79
N TYR A 171 2.61 4.47 -0.37
CA TYR A 171 1.81 5.67 -0.54
C TYR A 171 1.60 6.33 0.82
N THR A 172 2.01 7.58 0.98
CA THR A 172 1.67 8.36 2.17
C THR A 172 0.54 9.34 1.90
N LEU A 173 -0.35 9.50 2.87
CA LEU A 173 -1.33 10.58 2.84
C LEU A 173 -0.76 11.90 3.38
N ASN A 174 0.30 11.83 4.20
CA ASN A 174 0.95 13.01 4.76
C ASN A 174 2.10 13.50 3.88
N PRO A 175 1.98 14.64 3.19
CA PRO A 175 3.04 15.15 2.33
C PRO A 175 4.33 15.54 3.09
N CYS A 176 4.27 15.74 4.42
CA CYS A 176 5.45 15.96 5.25
C CYS A 176 6.34 14.70 5.36
N ALA A 177 5.84 13.54 4.98
CA ALA A 177 6.58 12.28 4.95
C ALA A 177 7.20 11.95 3.58
N ASN A 178 7.08 12.84 2.58
CA ASN A 178 7.59 12.57 1.23
C ASN A 178 9.09 12.24 1.23
N GLU A 179 9.91 13.06 1.88
CA GLU A 179 11.36 12.85 1.95
C GLU A 179 11.72 11.64 2.84
N VAL A 180 10.92 11.36 3.86
CA VAL A 180 11.07 10.16 4.71
C VAL A 180 10.94 8.90 3.84
N ILE A 181 9.89 8.83 3.02
CA ILE A 181 9.71 7.69 2.10
C ILE A 181 10.81 7.68 1.05
N ALA A 182 11.03 8.79 0.35
CA ALA A 182 11.99 8.86 -0.75
C ALA A 182 13.39 8.40 -0.32
N THR A 183 13.82 8.71 0.91
CA THR A 183 15.09 8.21 1.47
C THR A 183 14.99 6.75 1.91
N MET A 184 13.84 6.28 2.41
CA MET A 184 13.64 4.89 2.81
C MET A 184 13.79 3.92 1.64
N LEU A 185 13.30 4.30 0.44
CA LEU A 185 13.38 3.46 -0.76
C LEU A 185 14.81 3.04 -1.08
N GLY A 186 15.78 3.94 -0.90
CA GLY A 186 17.18 3.70 -1.22
C GLY A 186 17.84 2.59 -0.39
N ASN A 187 17.29 2.30 0.80
CA ASN A 187 17.87 1.31 1.71
C ASN A 187 17.61 -0.14 1.29
N PHE A 188 16.59 -0.39 0.47
CA PHE A 188 16.09 -1.74 0.19
C PHE A 188 16.01 -2.04 -1.32
N GLN A 189 16.76 -1.32 -2.13
CA GLN A 189 16.89 -1.60 -3.56
C GLN A 189 17.73 -2.88 -3.79
N GLY A 190 17.52 -3.52 -4.93
CA GLY A 190 18.30 -4.70 -5.32
C GLY A 190 17.57 -5.55 -6.36
N GLY A 191 18.32 -6.14 -7.27
CA GLY A 191 17.80 -6.94 -8.35
C GLY A 191 17.18 -6.11 -9.47
N GLU A 192 16.01 -5.52 -9.25
CA GLU A 192 15.30 -4.69 -10.24
C GLU A 192 15.43 -3.20 -9.90
N PRO A 193 15.77 -2.32 -10.88
CA PRO A 193 15.80 -0.88 -10.67
C PRO A 193 14.42 -0.34 -10.26
N GLY A 194 14.35 0.33 -9.11
CA GLY A 194 13.10 0.84 -8.56
C GLY A 194 12.24 -0.25 -7.92
N LYS A 195 12.85 -1.30 -7.35
CA LYS A 195 12.17 -2.38 -6.63
C LYS A 195 11.20 -1.84 -5.58
N ILE A 196 11.65 -0.88 -4.78
CA ILE A 196 10.80 -0.18 -3.83
C ILE A 196 10.45 1.18 -4.44
N GLN A 197 9.16 1.49 -4.53
CA GLN A 197 8.60 2.68 -5.19
C GLN A 197 7.99 3.63 -4.17
N PHE A 198 8.11 4.93 -4.46
CA PHE A 198 7.26 5.94 -3.85
C PHE A 198 6.01 6.10 -4.71
N GLY A 199 4.86 5.76 -4.18
CA GLY A 199 3.58 5.89 -4.86
C GLY A 199 3.21 7.33 -5.19
N SER A 200 2.33 7.52 -6.16
CA SER A 200 1.84 8.85 -6.56
C SER A 200 1.14 9.59 -5.42
N GLY A 201 0.97 10.89 -5.57
CA GLY A 201 0.09 11.67 -4.70
C GLY A 201 -1.28 10.99 -4.62
N TRP A 202 -1.71 10.64 -3.40
CA TRP A 202 -2.89 9.85 -3.14
C TRP A 202 -3.94 10.64 -2.35
N TRP A 203 -5.22 10.44 -2.63
CA TRP A 203 -6.37 11.01 -1.97
C TRP A 203 -6.30 12.54 -1.85
N PHE A 204 -6.03 13.12 -0.65
CA PHE A 204 -5.90 14.57 -0.47
C PHE A 204 -4.74 15.18 -1.27
N ASN A 205 -3.75 14.38 -1.65
CA ASN A 205 -2.61 14.78 -2.48
C ASN A 205 -2.80 14.45 -3.97
N ASP A 206 -3.94 13.86 -4.37
CA ASP A 206 -4.29 13.60 -5.76
C ASP A 206 -4.78 14.89 -6.44
N GLN A 207 -3.90 15.89 -6.49
CA GLN A 207 -4.09 17.19 -7.08
C GLN A 207 -2.71 17.78 -7.47
N LYS A 208 -2.71 18.86 -8.26
CA LYS A 208 -1.50 19.42 -8.86
C LYS A 208 -0.34 19.57 -7.86
N ASP A 209 -0.55 20.30 -6.77
CA ASP A 209 0.52 20.63 -5.83
C ASP A 209 1.02 19.41 -5.05
N GLY A 210 0.13 18.45 -4.74
CA GLY A 210 0.48 17.18 -4.11
C GLY A 210 1.30 16.29 -5.03
N MET A 211 0.91 16.17 -6.30
CA MET A 211 1.65 15.40 -7.31
C MET A 211 3.02 16.01 -7.59
N GLU A 212 3.11 17.33 -7.77
CA GLU A 212 4.38 18.02 -7.98
C GLU A 212 5.34 17.84 -6.79
N ARG A 213 4.84 17.98 -5.56
CA ARG A 213 5.66 17.74 -4.35
C ARG A 213 6.18 16.32 -4.27
N GLN A 214 5.31 15.32 -4.53
CA GLN A 214 5.72 13.92 -4.51
C GLN A 214 6.77 13.62 -5.58
N MET A 215 6.55 14.04 -6.84
CA MET A 215 7.49 13.80 -7.93
C MET A 215 8.82 14.55 -7.72
N ASN A 216 8.80 15.76 -7.17
CA ASN A 216 10.02 16.51 -6.83
C ASN A 216 10.82 15.77 -5.74
N ALA A 217 10.21 15.31 -4.67
CA ALA A 217 10.90 14.52 -3.64
C ALA A 217 11.52 13.26 -4.23
N LEU A 218 10.77 12.55 -5.09
CA LEU A 218 11.27 11.35 -5.77
C LEU A 218 12.42 11.68 -6.76
N SER A 219 12.35 12.78 -7.48
CA SER A 219 13.41 13.17 -8.45
C SER A 219 14.74 13.50 -7.78
N VAL A 220 14.69 14.09 -6.58
CA VAL A 220 15.87 14.50 -5.82
C VAL A 220 16.51 13.32 -5.05
N LEU A 221 15.71 12.40 -4.53
CA LEU A 221 16.16 11.37 -3.59
C LEU A 221 16.04 9.94 -4.14
N GLY A 222 15.48 9.76 -5.33
CA GLY A 222 15.26 8.45 -5.93
C GLY A 222 15.43 8.46 -7.45
N LEU A 223 14.68 7.59 -8.14
CA LEU A 223 14.76 7.38 -9.58
C LEU A 223 13.42 7.75 -10.25
N LEU A 224 13.19 9.02 -10.53
CA LEU A 224 11.95 9.46 -11.20
C LEU A 224 11.72 8.72 -12.53
N SER A 225 12.76 8.41 -13.30
CA SER A 225 12.65 7.67 -14.56
C SER A 225 12.10 6.25 -14.42
N ARG A 226 12.11 5.68 -13.20
CA ARG A 226 11.57 4.36 -12.87
C ARG A 226 10.22 4.42 -12.16
N PHE A 227 9.70 5.60 -11.94
CA PHE A 227 8.41 5.79 -11.29
C PHE A 227 7.30 5.08 -12.07
N VAL A 228 6.45 4.34 -11.35
CA VAL A 228 5.31 3.61 -11.93
C VAL A 228 4.16 4.52 -12.34
N GLY A 229 4.29 5.81 -12.08
CA GLY A 229 3.29 6.81 -12.43
C GLY A 229 2.09 6.83 -11.50
N MET A 230 1.06 7.52 -11.94
CA MET A 230 -0.20 7.61 -11.21
C MET A 230 -1.01 6.34 -11.42
N LEU A 231 -1.36 5.69 -10.32
CA LEU A 231 -2.41 4.67 -10.26
C LEU A 231 -3.68 5.39 -9.81
N THR A 232 -4.68 5.51 -10.66
CA THR A 232 -5.77 6.47 -10.47
C THR A 232 -6.69 6.18 -9.28
N ASP A 233 -6.66 4.99 -8.70
CA ASP A 233 -7.54 4.56 -7.59
C ASP A 233 -9.00 5.02 -7.81
N SER A 234 -9.52 4.74 -9.00
CA SER A 234 -10.79 5.29 -9.46
C SER A 234 -11.96 4.46 -8.95
N ARG A 235 -12.91 5.11 -8.25
CA ARG A 235 -14.21 4.54 -7.87
C ARG A 235 -15.34 4.91 -8.82
N SER A 236 -15.05 5.68 -9.85
CA SER A 236 -16.04 6.16 -10.85
C SER A 236 -15.40 6.21 -12.23
N PHE A 237 -16.17 5.90 -13.27
CA PHE A 237 -15.74 6.07 -14.66
C PHE A 237 -15.35 7.52 -14.97
N LEU A 238 -15.95 8.49 -14.31
CA LEU A 238 -15.64 9.92 -14.46
C LEU A 238 -14.25 10.31 -13.91
N SER A 239 -13.61 9.44 -13.15
CA SER A 239 -12.27 9.70 -12.59
C SER A 239 -11.12 9.17 -13.46
N TYR A 240 -11.38 8.41 -14.52
CA TYR A 240 -10.33 7.94 -15.44
C TYR A 240 -9.55 9.09 -16.12
N PRO A 241 -10.13 10.24 -16.45
CA PRO A 241 -9.37 11.40 -16.95
C PRO A 241 -8.25 11.90 -16.04
N ARG A 242 -8.22 11.49 -14.75
CA ARG A 242 -7.14 11.87 -13.83
C ARG A 242 -5.77 11.42 -14.31
N HIS A 243 -5.66 10.32 -15.05
CA HIS A 243 -4.40 9.88 -15.61
C HIS A 243 -3.91 10.84 -16.72
N GLU A 244 -4.80 11.44 -17.51
CA GLU A 244 -4.44 12.51 -18.46
C GLU A 244 -4.00 13.77 -17.72
N TYR A 245 -4.70 14.14 -16.66
CA TYR A 245 -4.33 15.24 -15.78
C TYR A 245 -2.92 15.06 -15.19
N PHE A 246 -2.59 13.88 -14.68
CA PHE A 246 -1.25 13.53 -14.20
C PHE A 246 -0.19 13.70 -15.29
N ARG A 247 -0.43 13.21 -16.52
CA ARG A 247 0.53 13.37 -17.62
C ARG A 247 0.78 14.82 -17.97
N ARG A 248 -0.22 15.68 -17.92
CA ARG A 248 -0.06 17.13 -18.11
C ARG A 248 0.83 17.76 -17.05
N ILE A 249 0.65 17.38 -15.78
CA ILE A 249 1.49 17.86 -14.68
C ILE A 249 2.94 17.40 -14.88
N LEU A 250 3.16 16.11 -15.17
CA LEU A 250 4.49 15.57 -15.44
C LEU A 250 5.19 16.29 -16.60
N CYS A 251 4.52 16.45 -17.73
CA CYS A 251 5.08 17.14 -18.90
C CYS A 251 5.37 18.61 -18.59
N ASN A 252 4.49 19.29 -17.86
CA ASN A 252 4.68 20.69 -17.48
C ASN A 252 5.87 20.85 -16.52
N MET A 253 6.04 19.95 -15.56
CA MET A 253 7.17 19.96 -14.63
C MET A 253 8.50 19.84 -15.39
N LEU A 254 8.63 18.81 -16.24
CA LEU A 254 9.85 18.59 -17.02
C LEU A 254 10.11 19.71 -18.04
N GLY A 255 9.06 20.17 -18.72
CA GLY A 255 9.19 21.28 -19.69
C GLY A 255 9.63 22.58 -19.05
N ASN A 256 9.09 22.93 -17.89
CA ASN A 256 9.55 24.11 -17.12
C ASN A 256 11.02 23.99 -16.70
N ASP A 257 11.48 22.80 -16.36
CA ASP A 257 12.88 22.59 -15.99
C ASP A 257 13.81 22.69 -17.19
N VAL A 258 13.38 22.26 -18.37
CA VAL A 258 14.11 22.51 -19.64
C VAL A 258 14.18 23.98 -19.93
N GLU A 259 13.07 24.74 -19.89
CA GLU A 259 13.04 26.17 -20.15
C GLU A 259 13.94 26.98 -19.20
N LYS A 260 14.05 26.52 -17.94
CA LYS A 260 14.94 27.12 -16.93
C LYS A 260 16.41 26.67 -17.04
N GLY A 261 16.72 25.76 -17.95
CA GLY A 261 18.07 25.20 -18.10
C GLY A 261 18.47 24.23 -16.97
N LEU A 262 17.52 23.71 -16.22
CA LEU A 262 17.75 22.73 -15.17
C LEU A 262 17.84 21.30 -15.72
N LEU A 263 17.22 21.05 -16.86
CA LEU A 263 17.33 19.83 -17.64
C LEU A 263 17.81 20.12 -19.06
N PRO A 264 18.54 19.20 -19.73
CA PRO A 264 18.91 19.35 -21.12
C PRO A 264 17.66 19.31 -22.03
N ASP A 265 17.67 20.10 -23.14
CA ASP A 265 16.61 20.02 -24.17
C ASP A 265 16.82 18.80 -25.08
N ASP A 266 16.78 17.61 -24.45
CA ASP A 266 16.80 16.33 -25.14
C ASP A 266 15.37 15.75 -25.15
N ARG A 267 14.62 16.12 -26.19
CA ARG A 267 13.22 15.71 -26.33
C ARG A 267 13.03 14.22 -26.53
N GLU A 268 14.01 13.53 -27.09
CA GLU A 268 13.96 12.09 -27.27
C GLU A 268 14.11 11.36 -25.93
N LEU A 269 15.09 11.76 -25.12
CA LEU A 269 15.32 11.20 -23.80
C LEU A 269 14.13 11.47 -22.86
N LEU A 270 13.72 12.73 -22.77
CA LEU A 270 12.62 13.15 -21.90
C LEU A 270 11.27 12.55 -22.35
N GLY A 271 11.03 12.47 -23.67
CA GLY A 271 9.83 11.84 -24.23
C GLY A 271 9.74 10.36 -23.84
N ARG A 272 10.82 9.59 -23.99
CA ARG A 272 10.86 8.18 -23.53
C ARG A 272 10.62 8.05 -22.04
N MET A 273 11.19 8.95 -21.23
CA MET A 273 10.96 8.94 -19.77
C MET A 273 9.49 9.20 -19.42
N VAL A 274 8.84 10.15 -20.10
CA VAL A 274 7.39 10.43 -19.92
C VAL A 274 6.54 9.25 -20.34
N GLU A 275 6.84 8.58 -21.45
CA GLU A 275 6.15 7.37 -21.88
C GLU A 275 6.31 6.22 -20.88
N ASP A 276 7.52 6.04 -20.37
CA ASP A 276 7.83 5.02 -19.37
C ASP A 276 7.07 5.26 -18.07
N ILE A 277 7.10 6.48 -17.54
CA ILE A 277 6.36 6.85 -16.31
C ILE A 277 4.84 6.73 -16.54
N SER A 278 4.35 7.10 -17.74
CA SER A 278 2.93 7.09 -18.04
C SER A 278 2.34 5.70 -18.28
N TYR A 279 3.17 4.70 -18.65
CA TYR A 279 2.67 3.39 -19.04
C TYR A 279 3.66 2.24 -18.85
N ASN A 280 4.85 2.32 -19.46
CA ASN A 280 5.72 1.15 -19.58
C ASN A 280 6.29 0.67 -18.23
N ASN A 281 6.58 1.60 -17.29
CA ASN A 281 7.10 1.25 -15.98
C ASN A 281 6.08 0.44 -15.19
N ALA A 282 4.81 0.86 -15.13
CA ALA A 282 3.76 0.11 -14.44
C ALA A 282 3.58 -1.28 -15.08
N ARG A 283 3.54 -1.36 -16.42
CA ARG A 283 3.40 -2.63 -17.13
C ARG A 283 4.52 -3.62 -16.76
N ARG A 284 5.78 -3.15 -16.75
CA ARG A 284 6.95 -3.98 -16.38
C ARG A 284 6.94 -4.34 -14.90
N TYR A 285 6.72 -3.36 -14.05
CA TYR A 285 6.79 -3.49 -12.60
C TYR A 285 5.76 -4.49 -12.04
N PHE A 286 4.52 -4.42 -12.49
CA PHE A 286 3.47 -5.36 -12.11
C PHE A 286 3.48 -6.66 -12.91
N LYS A 287 4.38 -6.79 -13.89
CA LYS A 287 4.42 -7.95 -14.80
C LYS A 287 3.08 -8.22 -15.50
N PHE A 288 2.42 -7.14 -15.93
CA PHE A 288 1.20 -7.21 -16.73
C PHE A 288 1.54 -7.55 -18.18
N TYR A 289 1.85 -8.80 -18.51
CA TYR A 289 2.28 -9.34 -19.83
C TYR A 289 3.78 -9.35 -20.06
#